data_24cb21853805fb023a2cd6b6fa652812
#
_entry.id   24cb21853805fb023a2cd6b6fa652812
#
_cell.length_a   1.000
_cell.length_b   1.000
_cell.length_c   1.000
_cell.angle_alpha   90.00
_cell.angle_beta   90.00
_cell.angle_gamma   90.00
#
_symmetry.space_group_name_H-M   'P 1'
#
loop_
_entity.id
_entity.type
_entity.pdbx_description
1 polymer ?
#
loop_
_entity_poly.entity_id
_entity_poly.type
_entity_poly.pdbx_seq_one_letter_code
_entity_poly.pdbx_strand_id
1 'polypeptide(L)'
;MKKIRQFCSLILIAAAMTTSANAQETKEITMLDGEKWWGSVTDLGNIMPFDHETEVSFDHQRQNFNNQTTPLLVSNKGRYIYSESPFKAVIKDGKISIHAYRDSISCVTAGSTLREAFTAAAQAYFPASGIVPPELFFSVPQYNTWIELVYNQNQADVMKYARSIVDNGFPTGILMIDDNWQKYYGNFEFRPDRFPDPKGMVEELHALGFKVMLWVSPFVSPDSQEYRFLRRKGYLVMNAEGTRPAILDWWNGLSACYDLSNPEAFEYFRKTLADMQEEYGIDGFKFDAGDPERYLEGDIRPHDGKSFDTEQTELWAKLGLLFPYNEFRACWKMGGEALVQRLGDKEYSWDGVARLVPSMISAGLLGHPYTCPDMIGGGQFGSFLNVDQDKFDQSLIVRSCQIHSMMPMMQFSVAPWRILSEENLGICRTYALLHKEMGPYILEQAEHSSKTGEPIVRCMDYMFPGEGFEECNDQYMLGDRYLAAPVMDAGTSRSVKLPKGTWTDENGRKYKGGKTYVIDVPLSRLPRFTKTK
;
A
#
# COMPACT_ATOMS: atom_id res chain seq x y z
N MET A 1 -56.24 -2.93 -65.66
CA MET A 1 -55.62 -2.13 -64.61
C MET A 1 -55.44 -3.03 -63.36
N LYS A 2 -54.22 -3.58 -63.17
CA LYS A 2 -53.90 -4.53 -62.10
C LYS A 2 -53.40 -3.77 -60.88
N LYS A 3 -54.03 -3.92 -59.73
CA LYS A 3 -53.56 -3.41 -58.42
C LYS A 3 -52.59 -4.42 -57.83
N ILE A 4 -51.34 -3.95 -57.60
CA ILE A 4 -50.31 -4.67 -56.90
C ILE A 4 -50.49 -4.37 -55.41
N ARG A 5 -50.72 -5.42 -54.60
CA ARG A 5 -50.69 -5.35 -53.13
C ARG A 5 -49.25 -5.65 -52.68
N GLN A 6 -48.59 -4.69 -52.07
CA GLN A 6 -47.35 -4.90 -51.35
C GLN A 6 -47.67 -5.43 -49.94
N PHE A 7 -47.14 -6.60 -49.62
CA PHE A 7 -47.11 -7.15 -48.25
C PHE A 7 -45.84 -6.64 -47.59
N CYS A 8 -45.97 -5.80 -46.58
CA CYS A 8 -44.91 -5.51 -45.64
C CYS A 8 -44.88 -6.58 -44.56
N SER A 9 -43.84 -7.45 -44.58
CA SER A 9 -43.55 -8.35 -43.49
C SER A 9 -42.75 -7.59 -42.43
N LEU A 10 -43.35 -7.30 -41.30
CA LEU A 10 -42.65 -6.87 -40.09
C LEU A 10 -41.93 -8.11 -39.49
N ILE A 11 -40.59 -8.11 -39.56
CA ILE A 11 -39.78 -9.04 -38.80
C ILE A 11 -39.58 -8.40 -37.40
N LEU A 12 -40.28 -8.93 -36.39
CA LEU A 12 -39.97 -8.67 -34.99
C LEU A 12 -38.66 -9.41 -34.65
N ILE A 13 -37.57 -8.68 -34.54
CA ILE A 13 -36.36 -9.19 -33.87
C ILE A 13 -36.61 -9.06 -32.38
N ALA A 14 -36.97 -10.16 -31.74
CA ALA A 14 -36.94 -10.28 -30.30
C ALA A 14 -35.47 -10.38 -29.89
N ALA A 15 -34.89 -9.27 -29.41
CA ALA A 15 -33.64 -9.30 -28.72
C ALA A 15 -33.86 -10.06 -27.39
N ALA A 16 -33.47 -11.31 -27.37
CA ALA A 16 -33.34 -12.07 -26.14
C ALA A 16 -32.18 -11.43 -25.36
N MET A 17 -32.50 -10.57 -24.39
CA MET A 17 -31.58 -10.23 -23.33
C MET A 17 -31.35 -11.49 -22.49
N THR A 18 -30.34 -12.25 -22.84
CA THR A 18 -29.77 -13.25 -21.93
C THR A 18 -29.14 -12.49 -20.79
N THR A 19 -29.81 -12.36 -19.67
CA THR A 19 -29.16 -12.12 -18.39
C THR A 19 -28.32 -13.35 -18.13
N SER A 20 -27.03 -13.28 -18.51
CA SER A 20 -26.05 -14.24 -18.01
C SER A 20 -26.01 -14.03 -16.51
N ALA A 21 -26.61 -14.91 -15.74
CA ALA A 21 -26.24 -15.08 -14.35
C ALA A 21 -24.73 -15.31 -14.36
N ASN A 22 -23.93 -14.41 -13.77
CA ASN A 22 -22.48 -14.56 -13.67
C ASN A 22 -22.22 -15.87 -12.93
N ALA A 23 -21.81 -16.89 -13.68
CA ALA A 23 -21.52 -18.20 -13.11
C ALA A 23 -20.22 -18.11 -12.35
N GLN A 24 -20.26 -18.53 -11.10
CA GLN A 24 -19.04 -18.75 -10.31
C GLN A 24 -18.15 -19.75 -11.05
N GLU A 25 -16.92 -19.35 -11.38
CA GLU A 25 -15.97 -20.22 -12.06
C GLU A 25 -14.98 -20.82 -11.05
N THR A 26 -14.76 -22.12 -11.14
CA THR A 26 -13.67 -22.80 -10.43
C THR A 26 -12.66 -23.30 -11.45
N LYS A 27 -11.37 -23.00 -11.22
CA LYS A 27 -10.29 -23.39 -12.11
C LYS A 27 -9.12 -23.97 -11.32
N GLU A 28 -8.60 -25.08 -11.78
CA GLU A 28 -7.38 -25.68 -11.26
C GLU A 28 -6.24 -25.50 -12.29
N ILE A 29 -5.12 -24.96 -11.83
CA ILE A 29 -3.93 -24.70 -12.63
C ILE A 29 -2.78 -25.52 -12.05
N THR A 30 -2.22 -26.43 -12.83
CA THR A 30 -1.01 -27.16 -12.45
C THR A 30 0.21 -26.28 -12.68
N MET A 31 1.08 -26.21 -11.70
CA MET A 31 2.37 -25.53 -11.81
C MET A 31 3.30 -26.30 -12.74
N LEU A 32 4.08 -25.57 -13.52
CA LEU A 32 5.14 -26.13 -14.36
C LEU A 32 6.37 -26.47 -13.53
N ASP A 33 7.25 -27.30 -14.06
CA ASP A 33 8.51 -27.63 -13.39
C ASP A 33 9.35 -26.37 -13.10
N GLY A 34 9.76 -26.22 -11.84
CA GLY A 34 10.48 -25.04 -11.35
C GLY A 34 9.72 -23.70 -11.47
N GLU A 35 8.39 -23.75 -11.59
CA GLU A 35 7.58 -22.53 -11.62
C GLU A 35 7.38 -21.96 -10.23
N LYS A 36 7.50 -20.64 -10.15
CA LYS A 36 7.31 -19.82 -8.96
C LYS A 36 6.27 -18.76 -9.24
N TRP A 37 5.38 -18.49 -8.28
CA TRP A 37 4.28 -17.54 -8.41
C TRP A 37 4.30 -16.48 -7.32
N TRP A 38 3.90 -15.25 -7.67
CA TRP A 38 3.76 -14.10 -6.78
C TRP A 38 2.41 -13.45 -6.99
N GLY A 39 1.92 -12.71 -5.97
CA GLY A 39 0.78 -11.82 -6.12
C GLY A 39 -0.37 -12.10 -5.16
N SER A 40 -1.52 -11.61 -5.51
CA SER A 40 -2.80 -11.69 -4.82
C SER A 40 -2.91 -10.79 -3.58
N VAL A 41 -2.09 -10.98 -2.56
CA VAL A 41 -2.15 -10.24 -1.30
C VAL A 41 -0.75 -9.81 -0.88
N THR A 42 -0.55 -8.52 -0.69
CA THR A 42 0.77 -7.96 -0.35
C THR A 42 1.35 -8.52 0.94
N ASP A 43 0.53 -8.73 1.97
CA ASP A 43 1.00 -9.22 3.27
C ASP A 43 1.53 -10.66 3.24
N LEU A 44 1.19 -11.44 2.22
CA LEU A 44 1.75 -12.77 1.99
C LEU A 44 3.14 -12.75 1.32
N GLY A 45 3.73 -11.58 1.09
CA GLY A 45 5.03 -11.45 0.44
C GLY A 45 6.15 -12.25 1.10
N ASN A 46 6.12 -12.40 2.43
CA ASN A 46 7.13 -13.16 3.18
C ASN A 46 7.13 -14.68 2.90
N ILE A 47 6.05 -15.22 2.37
CA ILE A 47 5.94 -16.64 1.97
C ILE A 47 5.98 -16.83 0.44
N MET A 48 6.16 -15.73 -0.30
CA MET A 48 6.38 -15.79 -1.75
C MET A 48 7.88 -15.99 -2.05
N PRO A 49 8.21 -16.61 -3.18
CA PRO A 49 7.29 -17.13 -4.20
C PRO A 49 6.58 -18.41 -3.78
N PHE A 50 5.33 -18.58 -4.24
CA PHE A 50 4.59 -19.82 -4.10
C PHE A 50 5.12 -20.85 -5.10
N ASP A 51 5.31 -22.08 -4.67
CA ASP A 51 5.88 -23.18 -5.44
C ASP A 51 5.17 -24.52 -5.18
N HIS A 52 5.77 -25.63 -5.65
CA HIS A 52 5.23 -26.96 -5.48
C HIS A 52 5.10 -27.43 -4.02
N GLU A 53 5.90 -26.87 -3.12
CA GLU A 53 5.90 -27.23 -1.69
C GLU A 53 5.01 -26.29 -0.87
N THR A 54 4.54 -25.19 -1.47
CA THR A 54 3.70 -24.20 -0.77
C THR A 54 2.33 -24.76 -0.43
N GLU A 55 1.92 -24.60 0.82
CA GLU A 55 0.56 -24.86 1.28
C GLU A 55 -0.02 -23.58 1.91
N VAL A 56 -0.90 -22.89 1.15
CA VAL A 56 -1.54 -21.64 1.58
C VAL A 56 -2.94 -21.52 1.01
N SER A 57 -3.82 -20.87 1.76
CA SER A 57 -5.13 -20.46 1.26
C SER A 57 -5.43 -19.02 1.64
N PHE A 58 -6.14 -18.32 0.78
CA PHE A 58 -6.62 -16.95 1.04
C PHE A 58 -7.94 -16.68 0.33
N ASP A 59 -8.67 -15.68 0.82
CA ASP A 59 -9.98 -15.27 0.33
C ASP A 59 -10.05 -13.74 0.32
N HIS A 60 -10.12 -13.14 -0.87
CA HIS A 60 -10.09 -11.69 -1.04
C HIS A 60 -11.24 -10.94 -0.37
N GLN A 61 -12.39 -11.59 -0.14
CA GLN A 61 -13.50 -10.96 0.56
C GLN A 61 -13.32 -10.97 2.08
N ARG A 62 -12.59 -11.97 2.62
CA ARG A 62 -12.52 -12.21 4.06
C ARG A 62 -11.15 -11.94 4.67
N GLN A 63 -10.12 -11.80 3.83
CA GLN A 63 -8.74 -11.73 4.25
C GLN A 63 -7.97 -10.83 3.29
N ASN A 64 -8.05 -9.53 3.46
CA ASN A 64 -7.16 -8.60 2.76
C ASN A 64 -5.87 -8.31 3.54
N PHE A 65 -5.75 -8.83 4.76
CA PHE A 65 -4.56 -8.71 5.60
C PHE A 65 -4.14 -7.24 5.86
N ASN A 66 -5.09 -6.31 5.85
CA ASN A 66 -4.87 -4.88 6.05
C ASN A 66 -3.89 -4.24 5.05
N ASN A 67 -3.87 -4.72 3.81
CA ASN A 67 -2.95 -4.25 2.76
C ASN A 67 -3.62 -4.19 1.40
N GLN A 68 -2.80 -4.00 0.38
CA GLN A 68 -3.21 -4.00 -1.01
C GLN A 68 -3.48 -5.44 -1.47
N THR A 69 -4.59 -5.61 -2.16
CA THR A 69 -5.05 -6.87 -2.69
C THR A 69 -5.49 -6.69 -4.13
N THR A 70 -4.98 -7.51 -5.02
CA THR A 70 -5.35 -7.53 -6.44
C THR A 70 -5.60 -8.97 -6.87
N PRO A 71 -6.67 -9.29 -7.60
CA PRO A 71 -6.98 -10.67 -8.01
C PRO A 71 -6.06 -11.13 -9.15
N LEU A 72 -4.74 -11.04 -8.93
CA LEU A 72 -3.67 -11.32 -9.88
C LEU A 72 -2.62 -12.24 -9.25
N LEU A 73 -2.24 -13.27 -9.99
CA LEU A 73 -1.02 -14.05 -9.75
C LEU A 73 -0.15 -14.02 -11.00
N VAL A 74 1.17 -13.87 -10.84
CA VAL A 74 2.15 -13.81 -11.93
C VAL A 74 3.28 -14.82 -11.69
N SER A 75 3.81 -15.44 -12.75
CA SER A 75 4.82 -16.49 -12.62
C SER A 75 6.10 -16.18 -13.39
N ASN A 76 7.21 -16.78 -12.92
CA ASN A 76 8.51 -16.72 -13.60
C ASN A 76 8.57 -17.53 -14.91
N LYS A 77 7.49 -18.22 -15.28
CA LYS A 77 7.34 -18.93 -16.56
C LYS A 77 6.47 -18.13 -17.55
N GLY A 78 6.29 -16.83 -17.34
CA GLY A 78 5.56 -15.96 -18.26
C GLY A 78 4.04 -16.15 -18.22
N ARG A 79 3.51 -16.81 -17.19
CA ARG A 79 2.06 -16.98 -17.02
C ARG A 79 1.49 -16.01 -16.00
N TYR A 80 0.23 -15.61 -16.19
CA TYR A 80 -0.53 -14.92 -15.16
C TYR A 80 -1.96 -15.46 -15.05
N ILE A 81 -2.55 -15.27 -13.88
CA ILE A 81 -3.94 -15.57 -13.55
C ILE A 81 -4.59 -14.27 -13.10
N TYR A 82 -5.77 -13.95 -13.63
CA TYR A 82 -6.51 -12.75 -13.26
C TYR A 82 -8.02 -13.00 -13.25
N SER A 83 -8.74 -12.30 -12.37
CA SER A 83 -10.20 -12.21 -12.36
C SER A 83 -10.64 -10.76 -12.11
N GLU A 84 -11.76 -10.33 -12.67
CA GLU A 84 -12.34 -9.02 -12.35
C GLU A 84 -12.96 -8.98 -10.95
N SER A 85 -13.47 -10.11 -10.48
CA SER A 85 -14.05 -10.26 -9.14
C SER A 85 -13.05 -10.82 -8.13
N PRO A 86 -13.31 -10.62 -6.83
CA PRO A 86 -12.58 -11.34 -5.79
C PRO A 86 -12.66 -12.85 -6.02
N PHE A 87 -11.65 -13.56 -5.54
CA PHE A 87 -11.63 -15.02 -5.57
C PHE A 87 -11.05 -15.59 -4.27
N LYS A 88 -11.38 -16.84 -4.03
CA LYS A 88 -10.72 -17.69 -3.05
C LYS A 88 -9.70 -18.57 -3.77
N ALA A 89 -8.50 -18.71 -3.20
CA ALA A 89 -7.47 -19.58 -3.73
C ALA A 89 -6.96 -20.57 -2.68
N VAL A 90 -6.59 -21.76 -3.15
CA VAL A 90 -5.83 -22.76 -2.40
C VAL A 90 -4.64 -23.16 -3.26
N ILE A 91 -3.44 -22.98 -2.73
CA ILE A 91 -2.18 -23.41 -3.35
C ILE A 91 -1.67 -24.58 -2.53
N LYS A 92 -1.57 -25.74 -3.18
CA LYS A 92 -1.14 -26.99 -2.52
C LYS A 92 -0.77 -28.04 -3.56
N ASP A 93 0.21 -28.90 -3.23
CA ASP A 93 0.64 -30.04 -4.04
C ASP A 93 0.94 -29.68 -5.52
N GLY A 94 1.60 -28.53 -5.74
CA GLY A 94 1.93 -28.04 -7.08
C GLY A 94 0.73 -27.57 -7.91
N LYS A 95 -0.39 -27.27 -7.27
CA LYS A 95 -1.62 -26.80 -7.92
C LYS A 95 -2.12 -25.49 -7.31
N ILE A 96 -2.73 -24.65 -8.14
CA ILE A 96 -3.45 -23.45 -7.75
C ILE A 96 -4.93 -23.67 -8.09
N SER A 97 -5.76 -23.83 -7.07
CA SER A 97 -7.22 -23.97 -7.20
C SER A 97 -7.87 -22.63 -6.87
N ILE A 98 -8.58 -22.03 -7.84
CA ILE A 98 -9.22 -20.73 -7.72
C ILE A 98 -10.72 -20.87 -7.87
N HIS A 99 -11.46 -20.22 -6.98
CA HIS A 99 -12.92 -20.08 -7.04
C HIS A 99 -13.26 -18.59 -7.08
N ALA A 100 -13.68 -18.10 -8.26
CA ALA A 100 -14.11 -16.72 -8.45
C ALA A 100 -15.56 -16.55 -7.98
N TYR A 101 -15.86 -15.41 -7.36
CA TYR A 101 -17.20 -15.16 -6.82
C TYR A 101 -18.24 -14.79 -7.88
N ARG A 102 -17.83 -14.14 -8.97
CA ARG A 102 -18.75 -13.72 -10.06
C ARG A 102 -18.23 -13.97 -11.47
N ASP A 103 -16.99 -13.57 -11.72
CA ASP A 103 -16.46 -13.46 -13.06
C ASP A 103 -15.64 -14.67 -13.47
N SER A 104 -15.24 -14.70 -14.73
CA SER A 104 -14.34 -15.72 -15.26
C SER A 104 -12.91 -15.53 -14.77
N ILE A 105 -12.17 -16.63 -14.76
CA ILE A 105 -10.75 -16.66 -14.41
C ILE A 105 -9.93 -16.77 -15.70
N SER A 106 -9.18 -15.71 -16.00
CA SER A 106 -8.20 -15.73 -17.09
C SER A 106 -6.90 -16.41 -16.63
N CYS A 107 -6.40 -17.34 -17.43
CA CYS A 107 -5.06 -17.91 -17.25
C CYS A 107 -4.34 -17.80 -18.61
N VAL A 108 -3.31 -16.96 -18.67
CA VAL A 108 -2.66 -16.55 -19.92
C VAL A 108 -1.16 -16.84 -19.83
N THR A 109 -0.59 -17.32 -20.94
CA THR A 109 0.87 -17.35 -21.15
C THR A 109 1.24 -16.18 -22.04
N ALA A 110 1.95 -15.20 -21.48
CA ALA A 110 2.30 -13.95 -22.15
C ALA A 110 3.80 -13.81 -22.45
N GLY A 111 4.57 -14.85 -22.11
CA GLY A 111 6.01 -14.84 -22.31
C GLY A 111 6.69 -16.02 -21.65
N SER A 112 7.91 -15.82 -21.16
CA SER A 112 8.73 -16.85 -20.52
C SER A 112 9.36 -16.40 -19.18
N THR A 113 9.10 -15.15 -18.77
CA THR A 113 9.69 -14.51 -17.59
C THR A 113 8.63 -13.85 -16.71
N LEU A 114 8.97 -13.61 -15.45
CA LEU A 114 8.13 -12.88 -14.51
C LEU A 114 7.79 -11.47 -15.02
N ARG A 115 8.79 -10.78 -15.60
CA ARG A 115 8.59 -9.43 -16.14
C ARG A 115 7.58 -9.40 -17.28
N GLU A 116 7.67 -10.35 -18.21
CA GLU A 116 6.72 -10.45 -19.33
C GLU A 116 5.31 -10.75 -18.85
N ALA A 117 5.15 -11.68 -17.89
CA ALA A 117 3.86 -12.00 -17.28
C ALA A 117 3.23 -10.76 -16.61
N PHE A 118 4.00 -10.07 -15.76
CA PHE A 118 3.53 -8.88 -15.05
C PHE A 118 3.18 -7.75 -16.03
N THR A 119 4.07 -7.43 -16.97
CA THR A 119 3.83 -6.34 -17.92
C THR A 119 2.59 -6.58 -18.77
N ALA A 120 2.37 -7.81 -19.23
CA ALA A 120 1.19 -8.16 -20.00
C ALA A 120 -0.10 -8.04 -19.17
N ALA A 121 -0.09 -8.52 -17.92
CA ALA A 121 -1.22 -8.39 -17.01
C ALA A 121 -1.51 -6.91 -16.67
N ALA A 122 -0.48 -6.13 -16.38
CA ALA A 122 -0.62 -4.70 -16.09
C ALA A 122 -1.24 -3.93 -17.28
N GLN A 123 -0.73 -4.16 -18.49
CA GLN A 123 -1.29 -3.54 -19.69
C GLN A 123 -2.75 -3.92 -19.97
N ALA A 124 -3.14 -5.16 -19.64
CA ALA A 124 -4.48 -5.66 -19.89
C ALA A 124 -5.53 -5.16 -18.87
N TYR A 125 -5.15 -5.05 -17.59
CA TYR A 125 -6.14 -4.90 -16.50
C TYR A 125 -5.96 -3.65 -15.64
N PHE A 126 -4.75 -3.10 -15.55
CA PHE A 126 -4.45 -1.90 -14.75
C PHE A 126 -3.31 -1.09 -15.38
N PRO A 127 -3.53 -0.58 -16.62
CA PRO A 127 -2.51 0.20 -17.30
C PRO A 127 -2.13 1.43 -16.46
N ALA A 128 -0.87 1.81 -16.55
CA ALA A 128 -0.36 2.98 -15.85
C ALA A 128 -1.14 4.25 -16.24
N SER A 129 -1.56 5.04 -15.25
CA SER A 129 -2.41 6.23 -15.43
C SER A 129 -1.70 7.42 -16.07
N GLY A 130 -0.36 7.41 -16.15
CA GLY A 130 0.44 8.55 -16.58
C GLY A 130 0.65 9.62 -15.51
N ILE A 131 0.09 9.44 -14.32
CA ILE A 131 0.15 10.41 -13.22
C ILE A 131 1.16 9.93 -12.17
N VAL A 132 1.95 10.85 -11.65
CA VAL A 132 2.90 10.62 -10.55
C VAL A 132 2.36 11.32 -9.30
N PRO A 133 2.37 10.66 -8.13
CA PRO A 133 2.13 11.36 -6.87
C PRO A 133 3.12 12.52 -6.65
N PRO A 134 2.82 13.50 -5.80
CA PRO A 134 3.71 14.63 -5.55
C PRO A 134 5.15 14.21 -5.22
N GLU A 135 6.12 14.92 -5.81
CA GLU A 135 7.56 14.65 -5.67
C GLU A 135 8.00 14.46 -4.22
N LEU A 136 7.38 15.20 -3.30
CA LEU A 136 7.76 15.20 -1.89
C LEU A 136 7.65 13.82 -1.23
N PHE A 137 6.75 12.94 -1.72
CA PHE A 137 6.66 11.56 -1.24
C PHE A 137 7.94 10.75 -1.49
N PHE A 138 8.68 11.07 -2.57
CA PHE A 138 9.84 10.31 -3.03
C PHE A 138 11.18 10.94 -2.65
N SER A 139 11.17 12.24 -2.35
CA SER A 139 12.40 13.03 -2.25
C SER A 139 12.87 13.28 -0.81
N VAL A 140 12.01 13.06 0.19
CA VAL A 140 12.33 13.28 1.60
C VAL A 140 11.51 12.33 2.49
N PRO A 141 11.94 12.10 3.75
CA PRO A 141 11.16 11.31 4.69
C PRO A 141 9.80 11.90 4.99
N GLN A 142 8.85 11.04 5.29
CA GLN A 142 7.54 11.35 5.85
C GLN A 142 7.55 11.13 7.36
N TYR A 143 6.65 11.79 8.07
CA TYR A 143 6.50 11.72 9.52
C TYR A 143 5.04 11.55 9.88
N ASN A 144 4.75 10.63 10.80
CA ASN A 144 3.42 10.33 11.26
C ASN A 144 3.36 10.42 12.79
N THR A 145 2.37 11.08 13.34
CA THR A 145 2.27 11.29 14.79
C THR A 145 1.72 10.08 15.56
N TRP A 146 1.38 8.97 14.88
CA TRP A 146 0.73 7.82 15.47
C TRP A 146 1.47 7.26 16.70
N ILE A 147 2.73 6.86 16.55
CA ILE A 147 3.48 6.20 17.63
C ILE A 147 3.77 7.14 18.81
N GLU A 148 3.98 8.42 18.56
CA GLU A 148 4.31 9.36 19.63
C GLU A 148 3.11 9.87 20.39
N LEU A 149 1.96 10.06 19.72
CA LEU A 149 0.79 10.69 20.31
C LEU A 149 -0.40 9.74 20.48
N VAL A 150 -0.41 8.63 19.72
CA VAL A 150 -1.48 7.62 19.73
C VAL A 150 -2.85 8.31 19.63
N TYR A 151 -3.72 8.12 20.59
CA TYR A 151 -5.05 8.79 20.68
C TYR A 151 -5.02 10.17 21.36
N ASN A 152 -3.85 10.68 21.71
CA ASN A 152 -3.72 11.99 22.36
C ASN A 152 -3.21 13.09 21.41
N GLN A 153 -3.69 13.06 20.18
CA GLN A 153 -3.37 14.10 19.21
C GLN A 153 -3.77 15.48 19.74
N ASN A 154 -2.80 16.40 19.79
CA ASN A 154 -3.01 17.78 20.23
C ASN A 154 -1.99 18.72 19.60
N GLN A 155 -2.35 19.98 19.46
CA GLN A 155 -1.54 20.99 18.78
C GLN A 155 -0.15 21.16 19.39
N ALA A 156 -0.04 21.19 20.71
CA ALA A 156 1.24 21.43 21.40
C ALA A 156 2.26 20.31 21.12
N ASP A 157 1.83 19.05 21.20
CA ASP A 157 2.71 17.91 20.98
C ASP A 157 3.00 17.67 19.49
N VAL A 158 2.05 17.94 18.58
CA VAL A 158 2.31 17.95 17.13
C VAL A 158 3.40 18.97 16.79
N MET A 159 3.30 20.19 17.30
CA MET A 159 4.31 21.23 17.08
C MET A 159 5.66 20.88 17.71
N LYS A 160 5.64 20.29 18.90
CA LYS A 160 6.87 19.78 19.55
C LYS A 160 7.55 18.71 18.69
N TYR A 161 6.79 17.75 18.18
CA TYR A 161 7.31 16.69 17.30
C TYR A 161 7.93 17.29 16.03
N ALA A 162 7.22 18.19 15.35
CA ALA A 162 7.69 18.87 14.14
C ALA A 162 8.99 19.66 14.36
N ARG A 163 9.06 20.46 15.42
CA ARG A 163 10.27 21.21 15.77
C ARG A 163 11.44 20.27 16.10
N SER A 164 11.16 19.17 16.82
CA SER A 164 12.20 18.18 17.15
C SER A 164 12.78 17.48 15.91
N ILE A 165 12.00 17.29 14.82
CA ILE A 165 12.53 16.81 13.53
C ILE A 165 13.60 17.78 13.02
N VAL A 166 13.29 19.07 12.99
CA VAL A 166 14.19 20.14 12.52
C VAL A 166 15.43 20.25 13.41
N ASP A 167 15.22 20.30 14.73
CA ASP A 167 16.30 20.46 15.73
C ASP A 167 17.31 19.31 15.72
N ASN A 168 16.86 18.09 15.37
CA ASN A 168 17.73 16.92 15.21
C ASN A 168 18.31 16.78 13.80
N GLY A 169 18.08 17.76 12.91
CA GLY A 169 18.69 17.80 11.57
C GLY A 169 18.15 16.77 10.58
N PHE A 170 16.94 16.27 10.79
CA PHE A 170 16.24 15.45 9.81
C PHE A 170 15.60 16.33 8.72
N PRO A 171 15.56 15.87 7.46
CA PRO A 171 14.89 16.63 6.39
C PRO A 171 13.40 16.82 6.70
N THR A 172 12.86 18.02 6.46
CA THR A 172 11.42 18.26 6.48
C THR A 172 10.76 17.65 5.24
N GLY A 173 9.49 17.24 5.37
CA GLY A 173 8.76 16.59 4.30
C GLY A 173 7.25 16.63 4.54
N ILE A 174 6.59 15.48 4.60
CA ILE A 174 5.16 15.38 4.90
C ILE A 174 5.00 15.03 6.38
N LEU A 175 4.15 15.79 7.09
CA LEU A 175 3.74 15.48 8.46
C LEU A 175 2.27 15.06 8.45
N MET A 176 1.98 13.85 8.93
CA MET A 176 0.64 13.29 9.07
C MET A 176 0.21 13.38 10.52
N ILE A 177 -0.87 14.12 10.79
CA ILE A 177 -1.57 14.12 12.08
C ILE A 177 -2.53 12.94 12.06
N ASP A 178 -2.27 11.95 12.91
CA ASP A 178 -2.94 10.67 12.90
C ASP A 178 -4.29 10.68 13.64
N ASP A 179 -4.90 9.52 13.86
CA ASP A 179 -6.25 9.33 14.43
C ASP A 179 -6.50 10.12 15.71
N ASN A 180 -7.75 10.52 15.94
CA ASN A 180 -8.25 11.28 17.10
C ASN A 180 -7.92 12.79 17.16
N TRP A 181 -7.62 13.42 16.03
CA TRP A 181 -7.54 14.87 15.93
C TRP A 181 -8.94 15.53 15.91
N GLN A 182 -9.95 14.83 15.34
CA GLN A 182 -11.34 15.27 15.22
C GLN A 182 -12.16 15.01 16.49
N LYS A 183 -13.32 15.62 16.58
CA LYS A 183 -14.24 15.47 17.73
C LYS A 183 -14.71 14.03 17.91
N TYR A 184 -15.10 13.37 16.81
CA TYR A 184 -15.49 11.95 16.72
C TYR A 184 -15.54 11.53 15.25
N TYR A 185 -15.62 10.23 14.97
CA TYR A 185 -15.63 9.74 13.59
C TYR A 185 -16.82 10.20 12.79
N GLY A 186 -16.56 10.70 11.58
CA GLY A 186 -17.54 11.34 10.69
C GLY A 186 -17.71 12.83 10.91
N ASN A 187 -17.17 13.40 11.99
CA ASN A 187 -17.02 14.84 12.17
C ASN A 187 -15.61 15.25 11.74
N PHE A 188 -15.51 16.19 10.81
CA PHE A 188 -14.25 16.64 10.23
C PHE A 188 -13.88 18.05 10.72
N GLU A 189 -14.03 18.28 12.02
CA GLU A 189 -13.60 19.50 12.70
C GLU A 189 -12.58 19.15 13.77
N PHE A 190 -11.50 19.94 13.87
CA PHE A 190 -10.55 19.80 14.96
C PHE A 190 -11.22 19.94 16.34
N ARG A 191 -10.78 19.16 17.30
CA ARG A 191 -11.23 19.27 18.69
C ARG A 191 -10.69 20.56 19.30
N PRO A 192 -11.55 21.51 19.67
CA PRO A 192 -11.09 22.83 20.13
C PRO A 192 -10.36 22.78 21.48
N ASP A 193 -10.62 21.75 22.29
CA ASP A 193 -9.93 21.50 23.56
C ASP A 193 -8.48 21.01 23.37
N ARG A 194 -8.16 20.45 22.21
CA ARG A 194 -6.82 19.92 21.87
C ARG A 194 -6.11 20.76 20.80
N PHE A 195 -6.85 21.37 19.92
CA PHE A 195 -6.36 22.19 18.81
C PHE A 195 -7.03 23.57 18.88
N PRO A 196 -6.50 24.49 19.73
CA PRO A 196 -7.10 25.80 19.92
C PRO A 196 -6.96 26.73 18.70
N ASP A 197 -5.94 26.51 17.86
CA ASP A 197 -5.70 27.26 16.62
C ASP A 197 -5.15 26.35 15.53
N PRO A 198 -5.99 25.49 14.93
CA PRO A 198 -5.52 24.51 13.93
C PRO A 198 -5.00 25.18 12.67
N LYS A 199 -5.57 26.30 12.22
CA LYS A 199 -5.10 27.03 11.05
C LYS A 199 -3.70 27.64 11.27
N GLY A 200 -3.49 28.31 12.39
CA GLY A 200 -2.18 28.84 12.75
C GLY A 200 -1.14 27.73 12.93
N MET A 201 -1.53 26.58 13.47
CA MET A 201 -0.65 25.41 13.53
C MET A 201 -0.20 24.95 12.12
N VAL A 202 -1.12 24.83 11.17
CA VAL A 202 -0.80 24.42 9.79
C VAL A 202 0.09 25.45 9.11
N GLU A 203 -0.19 26.74 9.28
CA GLU A 203 0.67 27.84 8.76
C GLU A 203 2.10 27.77 9.33
N GLU A 204 2.23 27.48 10.63
CA GLU A 204 3.56 27.30 11.26
C GLU A 204 4.28 26.03 10.75
N LEU A 205 3.57 24.92 10.58
CA LEU A 205 4.13 23.70 10.00
C LEU A 205 4.62 23.94 8.56
N HIS A 206 3.87 24.68 7.76
CA HIS A 206 4.30 25.09 6.41
C HIS A 206 5.55 25.98 6.48
N ALA A 207 5.62 26.91 7.41
CA ALA A 207 6.79 27.77 7.60
C ALA A 207 8.05 26.98 8.04
N LEU A 208 7.87 25.86 8.74
CA LEU A 208 8.95 24.90 9.05
C LEU A 208 9.35 24.03 7.85
N GLY A 209 8.59 24.06 6.75
CA GLY A 209 8.88 23.30 5.52
C GLY A 209 8.14 21.97 5.42
N PHE A 210 7.09 21.74 6.20
CA PHE A 210 6.27 20.52 6.09
C PHE A 210 5.06 20.76 5.18
N LYS A 211 4.63 19.70 4.50
CA LYS A 211 3.25 19.52 4.02
C LYS A 211 2.46 18.76 5.07
N VAL A 212 1.18 19.12 5.25
CA VAL A 212 0.35 18.58 6.35
C VAL A 212 -0.76 17.70 5.80
N MET A 213 -0.82 16.45 6.27
CA MET A 213 -1.91 15.53 5.97
C MET A 213 -2.66 15.16 7.25
N LEU A 214 -3.97 14.91 7.11
CA LEU A 214 -4.80 14.45 8.22
C LEU A 214 -5.29 13.01 7.98
N TRP A 215 -5.29 12.23 9.04
CA TRP A 215 -5.93 10.91 9.07
C TRP A 215 -7.45 11.02 8.88
N VAL A 216 -8.03 10.22 8.00
CA VAL A 216 -9.48 10.14 7.78
C VAL A 216 -9.89 8.68 7.59
N SER A 217 -11.14 8.36 7.95
CA SER A 217 -11.76 7.06 7.72
C SER A 217 -13.18 7.22 7.17
N PRO A 218 -13.75 6.19 6.52
CA PRO A 218 -15.13 6.22 6.04
C PRO A 218 -16.16 5.98 7.15
N PHE A 219 -15.73 5.81 8.40
CA PHE A 219 -16.59 5.47 9.53
C PHE A 219 -17.22 6.68 10.20
N VAL A 220 -18.41 6.46 10.80
CA VAL A 220 -19.23 7.50 11.43
C VAL A 220 -19.74 6.99 12.78
N SER A 221 -19.45 7.73 13.85
CA SER A 221 -19.93 7.39 15.21
C SER A 221 -21.46 7.34 15.26
N PRO A 222 -22.08 6.23 15.72
CA PRO A 222 -23.51 5.98 15.55
C PRO A 222 -24.42 6.83 16.46
N ASP A 223 -23.87 7.52 17.44
CA ASP A 223 -24.59 8.43 18.32
C ASP A 223 -24.40 9.91 17.97
N SER A 224 -23.65 10.20 16.88
CA SER A 224 -23.30 11.55 16.45
C SER A 224 -24.45 12.30 15.73
N GLN A 225 -24.32 13.60 15.59
CA GLN A 225 -25.21 14.42 14.77
C GLN A 225 -25.06 14.11 13.29
N GLU A 226 -23.81 13.84 12.85
CA GLU A 226 -23.46 13.45 11.49
C GLU A 226 -24.15 12.14 11.10
N TYR A 227 -24.17 11.14 11.99
CA TYR A 227 -24.91 9.90 11.76
C TYR A 227 -26.39 10.17 11.50
N ARG A 228 -27.04 11.02 12.33
CA ARG A 228 -28.46 11.35 12.15
C ARG A 228 -28.74 12.10 10.85
N PHE A 229 -27.81 12.99 10.46
CA PHE A 229 -27.88 13.71 9.20
C PHE A 229 -27.71 12.75 8.00
N LEU A 230 -26.62 11.98 7.97
CA LEU A 230 -26.28 11.06 6.89
C LEU A 230 -27.34 9.96 6.73
N ARG A 231 -27.87 9.46 7.85
CA ARG A 231 -28.99 8.50 7.82
C ARG A 231 -30.23 9.10 7.12
N ARG A 232 -30.59 10.34 7.44
CA ARG A 232 -31.76 11.01 6.79
C ARG A 232 -31.53 11.24 5.29
N LYS A 233 -30.27 11.41 4.89
CA LYS A 233 -29.88 11.58 3.48
C LYS A 233 -29.78 10.25 2.72
N GLY A 234 -29.71 9.11 3.42
CA GLY A 234 -29.45 7.82 2.78
C GLY A 234 -27.99 7.67 2.32
N TYR A 235 -27.04 8.28 3.04
CA TYR A 235 -25.62 8.29 2.69
C TYR A 235 -24.80 7.23 3.42
N LEU A 236 -25.44 6.37 4.20
CA LEU A 236 -24.80 5.30 4.97
C LEU A 236 -25.13 3.94 4.37
N VAL A 237 -24.17 3.04 4.37
CA VAL A 237 -24.36 1.63 4.00
C VAL A 237 -25.48 1.04 4.86
N MET A 238 -26.42 0.35 4.24
CA MET A 238 -27.55 -0.26 4.92
C MET A 238 -27.24 -1.71 5.34
N ASN A 239 -27.93 -2.20 6.37
CA ASN A 239 -27.94 -3.62 6.69
C ASN A 239 -28.61 -4.44 5.55
N ALA A 240 -28.44 -5.75 5.55
CA ALA A 240 -28.91 -6.64 4.48
C ALA A 240 -30.40 -6.44 4.12
N GLU A 241 -31.25 -6.22 5.15
CA GLU A 241 -32.69 -5.98 4.96
C GLU A 241 -33.00 -4.59 4.39
N GLY A 242 -32.03 -3.67 4.37
CA GLY A 242 -32.23 -2.29 3.90
C GLY A 242 -33.11 -1.44 4.83
N THR A 243 -33.26 -1.81 6.09
CA THR A 243 -34.19 -1.17 7.05
C THR A 243 -33.51 -0.09 7.90
N ARG A 244 -32.20 -0.16 8.08
CA ARG A 244 -31.38 0.77 8.89
C ARG A 244 -29.95 0.77 8.40
N PRO A 245 -29.13 1.81 8.71
CA PRO A 245 -27.70 1.75 8.49
C PRO A 245 -27.07 0.54 9.19
N ALA A 246 -26.15 -0.14 8.50
CA ALA A 246 -25.31 -1.17 9.09
C ALA A 246 -24.42 -0.54 10.17
N ILE A 247 -24.20 -1.28 11.24
CA ILE A 247 -23.24 -0.95 12.28
C ILE A 247 -22.14 -2.00 12.20
N LEU A 248 -20.95 -1.56 11.87
CA LEU A 248 -19.79 -2.40 11.55
C LEU A 248 -18.80 -2.34 12.71
N ASP A 249 -18.13 -3.45 12.97
CA ASP A 249 -17.06 -3.53 13.96
C ASP A 249 -15.70 -3.23 13.30
N TRP A 250 -14.88 -2.44 13.99
CA TRP A 250 -13.51 -2.13 13.62
C TRP A 250 -12.67 -1.84 14.85
N TRP A 251 -11.37 -1.58 14.74
CA TRP A 251 -10.48 -1.43 15.91
C TRP A 251 -10.85 -0.29 16.87
N ASN A 252 -11.64 0.69 16.45
CA ASN A 252 -12.16 1.78 17.29
C ASN A 252 -13.64 1.58 17.69
N GLY A 253 -14.13 0.34 17.69
CA GLY A 253 -15.46 -0.06 18.13
C GLY A 253 -16.49 -0.09 17.00
N LEU A 254 -17.75 0.19 17.35
CA LEU A 254 -18.90 0.07 16.46
C LEU A 254 -19.20 1.39 15.75
N SER A 255 -19.28 1.38 14.42
CA SER A 255 -19.57 2.57 13.62
C SER A 255 -20.46 2.27 12.42
N ALA A 256 -21.21 3.27 11.94
CA ALA A 256 -21.75 3.27 10.61
C ALA A 256 -20.66 3.62 9.59
N CYS A 257 -20.92 3.43 8.30
CA CYS A 257 -19.98 3.73 7.24
C CYS A 257 -20.66 4.50 6.10
N TYR A 258 -19.95 5.44 5.47
CA TYR A 258 -20.40 6.06 4.23
C TYR A 258 -20.61 5.02 3.15
N ASP A 259 -21.72 5.12 2.42
CA ASP A 259 -21.98 4.32 1.24
C ASP A 259 -21.41 5.02 0.00
N LEU A 260 -20.19 4.67 -0.34
CA LEU A 260 -19.50 5.30 -1.47
C LEU A 260 -20.04 4.84 -2.84
N SER A 261 -20.91 3.82 -2.88
CA SER A 261 -21.66 3.44 -4.08
C SER A 261 -22.83 4.40 -4.38
N ASN A 262 -23.21 5.24 -3.40
CA ASN A 262 -24.15 6.32 -3.60
C ASN A 262 -23.42 7.58 -4.09
N PRO A 263 -23.66 8.04 -5.35
CA PRO A 263 -22.96 9.20 -5.90
C PRO A 263 -23.14 10.49 -5.08
N GLU A 264 -24.29 10.67 -4.43
CA GLU A 264 -24.53 11.84 -3.58
C GLU A 264 -23.71 11.77 -2.28
N ALA A 265 -23.57 10.57 -1.70
CA ALA A 265 -22.73 10.36 -0.51
C ALA A 265 -21.25 10.51 -0.84
N PHE A 266 -20.81 9.98 -1.98
CA PHE A 266 -19.44 10.14 -2.47
C PHE A 266 -19.08 11.62 -2.66
N GLU A 267 -19.93 12.37 -3.36
CA GLU A 267 -19.69 13.81 -3.59
C GLU A 267 -19.78 14.64 -2.31
N TYR A 268 -20.71 14.29 -1.41
CA TYR A 268 -20.78 14.94 -0.09
C TYR A 268 -19.48 14.74 0.69
N PHE A 269 -18.95 13.52 0.74
CA PHE A 269 -17.71 13.24 1.44
C PHE A 269 -16.52 13.96 0.78
N ARG A 270 -16.39 13.86 -0.55
CA ARG A 270 -15.36 14.57 -1.32
C ARG A 270 -15.37 16.07 -1.00
N LYS A 271 -16.57 16.68 -1.02
CA LYS A 271 -16.72 18.11 -0.71
C LYS A 271 -16.31 18.42 0.72
N THR A 272 -16.71 17.59 1.68
CA THR A 272 -16.34 17.77 3.09
C THR A 272 -14.82 17.80 3.26
N LEU A 273 -14.09 16.91 2.60
CA LEU A 273 -12.62 16.90 2.64
C LEU A 273 -12.02 18.13 1.94
N ALA A 274 -12.57 18.54 0.81
CA ALA A 274 -12.11 19.74 0.11
C ALA A 274 -12.37 21.03 0.93
N ASP A 275 -13.51 21.13 1.60
CA ASP A 275 -13.83 22.25 2.48
C ASP A 275 -12.82 22.35 3.65
N MET A 276 -12.38 21.20 4.19
CA MET A 276 -11.32 21.16 5.22
C MET A 276 -9.97 21.69 4.70
N GLN A 277 -9.59 21.32 3.48
CA GLN A 277 -8.37 21.85 2.87
C GLN A 277 -8.42 23.37 2.75
N GLU A 278 -9.57 23.90 2.32
CA GLU A 278 -9.77 25.35 2.20
C GLU A 278 -9.77 26.04 3.57
N GLU A 279 -10.44 25.45 4.57
CA GLU A 279 -10.59 26.06 5.91
C GLU A 279 -9.28 26.08 6.69
N TYR A 280 -8.57 24.94 6.74
CA TYR A 280 -7.39 24.77 7.60
C TYR A 280 -6.05 24.88 6.85
N GLY A 281 -6.07 24.85 5.51
CA GLY A 281 -4.85 24.92 4.70
C GLY A 281 -4.07 23.61 4.61
N ILE A 282 -4.67 22.45 4.98
CA ILE A 282 -4.03 21.14 4.90
C ILE A 282 -3.82 20.70 3.45
N ASP A 283 -2.78 19.89 3.20
CA ASP A 283 -2.37 19.51 1.84
C ASP A 283 -3.05 18.22 1.36
N GLY A 284 -3.43 17.32 2.27
CA GLY A 284 -4.06 16.06 1.89
C GLY A 284 -4.44 15.17 3.06
N PHE A 285 -4.61 13.86 2.76
CA PHE A 285 -5.21 12.93 3.71
C PHE A 285 -4.53 11.56 3.71
N LYS A 286 -4.39 10.99 4.92
CA LYS A 286 -4.15 9.56 5.12
C LYS A 286 -5.52 8.87 5.18
N PHE A 287 -5.87 8.15 4.13
CA PHE A 287 -7.11 7.38 4.00
C PHE A 287 -6.91 6.02 4.67
N ASP A 288 -7.34 5.91 5.92
CA ASP A 288 -7.19 4.71 6.71
C ASP A 288 -8.50 3.94 6.85
N ALA A 289 -8.47 2.71 7.35
CA ALA A 289 -9.62 1.82 7.39
C ALA A 289 -10.19 1.53 5.99
N GLY A 290 -11.47 1.15 5.91
CA GLY A 290 -12.09 0.81 4.63
C GLY A 290 -11.70 -0.57 4.09
N ASP A 291 -11.14 -1.43 4.96
CA ASP A 291 -10.78 -2.81 4.64
C ASP A 291 -12.02 -3.64 4.29
N PRO A 292 -11.97 -4.51 3.26
CA PRO A 292 -13.14 -5.29 2.82
C PRO A 292 -13.79 -6.12 3.92
N GLU A 293 -12.98 -6.72 4.80
CA GLU A 293 -13.46 -7.57 5.89
C GLU A 293 -14.39 -6.85 6.87
N ARG A 294 -14.32 -5.51 6.95
CA ARG A 294 -15.18 -4.73 7.84
C ARG A 294 -16.62 -4.66 7.35
N TYR A 295 -16.81 -4.74 6.04
CA TYR A 295 -18.14 -4.69 5.45
C TYR A 295 -18.91 -6.02 5.54
N LEU A 296 -18.21 -7.15 5.65
CA LEU A 296 -18.82 -8.48 5.78
C LEU A 296 -19.54 -8.70 7.10
N GLU A 297 -18.98 -8.17 8.19
CA GLU A 297 -19.53 -8.42 9.54
C GLU A 297 -20.94 -7.85 9.74
N GLY A 298 -21.35 -6.91 8.92
CA GLY A 298 -22.64 -6.24 9.02
C GLY A 298 -23.74 -6.78 8.12
N ASP A 299 -23.49 -7.77 7.28
CA ASP A 299 -24.44 -8.16 6.22
C ASP A 299 -24.98 -6.93 5.51
N ILE A 300 -24.12 -6.26 4.75
CA ILE A 300 -24.40 -4.96 4.16
C ILE A 300 -25.25 -5.02 2.89
N ARG A 301 -25.97 -3.93 2.63
CA ARG A 301 -26.64 -3.66 1.37
C ARG A 301 -26.24 -2.27 0.89
N PRO A 302 -25.30 -2.17 -0.07
CA PRO A 302 -24.91 -0.92 -0.71
C PRO A 302 -26.06 -0.31 -1.53
N HIS A 303 -25.98 0.98 -1.81
CA HIS A 303 -26.98 1.74 -2.56
C HIS A 303 -27.24 1.17 -3.97
N ASP A 304 -26.18 0.78 -4.67
CA ASP A 304 -26.27 0.19 -6.01
C ASP A 304 -26.81 -1.25 -6.02
N GLY A 305 -26.87 -1.89 -4.86
CA GLY A 305 -27.38 -3.26 -4.68
C GLY A 305 -26.53 -4.35 -5.36
N LYS A 306 -25.33 -4.01 -5.84
CA LYS A 306 -24.49 -4.89 -6.66
C LYS A 306 -23.07 -5.05 -6.13
N SER A 307 -22.58 -4.07 -5.36
CA SER A 307 -21.20 -4.06 -4.89
C SER A 307 -20.93 -5.18 -3.90
N PHE A 308 -19.75 -5.77 -4.06
CA PHE A 308 -19.13 -6.57 -3.02
C PHE A 308 -18.43 -5.67 -2.00
N ASP A 309 -18.02 -6.26 -0.91
CA ASP A 309 -17.26 -5.60 0.15
C ASP A 309 -15.97 -4.95 -0.38
N THR A 310 -15.28 -5.66 -1.29
CA THR A 310 -14.08 -5.15 -1.97
C THR A 310 -14.32 -3.89 -2.80
N GLU A 311 -15.54 -3.71 -3.33
CA GLU A 311 -15.87 -2.54 -4.13
C GLU A 311 -16.02 -1.26 -3.30
N GLN A 312 -16.43 -1.36 -2.03
CA GLN A 312 -16.41 -0.22 -1.12
C GLN A 312 -14.95 0.24 -0.87
N THR A 313 -14.02 -0.70 -0.71
CA THR A 313 -12.58 -0.40 -0.61
C THR A 313 -12.03 0.24 -1.89
N GLU A 314 -12.44 -0.24 -3.07
CA GLU A 314 -12.07 0.37 -4.35
C GLU A 314 -12.61 1.80 -4.48
N LEU A 315 -13.86 2.04 -4.08
CA LEU A 315 -14.48 3.37 -4.10
C LEU A 315 -13.81 4.33 -3.10
N TRP A 316 -13.33 3.81 -1.96
CA TRP A 316 -12.52 4.57 -1.01
C TRP A 316 -11.22 5.04 -1.65
N ALA A 317 -10.52 4.18 -2.38
CA ALA A 317 -9.34 4.55 -3.13
C ALA A 317 -9.64 5.56 -4.26
N LYS A 318 -10.75 5.39 -5.00
CA LYS A 318 -11.21 6.34 -6.03
C LYS A 318 -11.48 7.72 -5.46
N LEU A 319 -12.03 7.80 -4.24
CA LEU A 319 -12.22 9.08 -3.55
C LEU A 319 -10.89 9.76 -3.29
N GLY A 320 -9.91 9.03 -2.78
CA GLY A 320 -8.60 9.56 -2.44
C GLY A 320 -7.77 10.01 -3.65
N LEU A 321 -7.96 9.40 -4.84
CA LEU A 321 -7.33 9.88 -6.07
C LEU A 321 -7.67 11.32 -6.43
N LEU A 322 -8.76 11.86 -5.89
CA LEU A 322 -9.15 13.27 -6.10
C LEU A 322 -8.29 14.25 -5.29
N PHE A 323 -7.44 13.73 -4.41
CA PHE A 323 -6.52 14.49 -3.57
C PHE A 323 -5.09 14.07 -3.88
N PRO A 324 -4.25 14.92 -4.47
CA PRO A 324 -2.88 14.55 -4.87
C PRO A 324 -2.00 14.05 -3.71
N TYR A 325 -2.12 14.66 -2.52
CA TYR A 325 -1.51 14.15 -1.30
C TYR A 325 -2.46 13.15 -0.65
N ASN A 326 -2.27 11.87 -0.96
CA ASN A 326 -3.04 10.76 -0.41
C ASN A 326 -2.10 9.66 0.10
N GLU A 327 -2.52 8.93 1.14
CA GLU A 327 -1.86 7.71 1.60
C GLU A 327 -2.91 6.71 2.04
N PHE A 328 -2.77 5.44 1.64
CA PHE A 328 -3.70 4.36 1.94
C PHE A 328 -3.03 3.22 2.70
N ARG A 329 -3.77 2.62 3.62
CA ARG A 329 -3.41 1.39 4.31
C ARG A 329 -3.88 0.15 3.55
N ALA A 330 -5.11 0.16 3.08
CA ALA A 330 -5.75 -0.93 2.36
C ALA A 330 -6.24 -0.46 0.99
N CYS A 331 -6.15 -1.34 0.01
CA CYS A 331 -6.66 -1.06 -1.34
C CYS A 331 -7.09 -2.36 -2.01
N TRP A 332 -8.19 -2.30 -2.76
CA TRP A 332 -8.61 -3.35 -3.66
C TRP A 332 -8.39 -2.93 -5.11
N LYS A 333 -7.64 -3.73 -5.89
CA LYS A 333 -7.24 -3.38 -7.25
C LYS A 333 -6.50 -2.03 -7.31
N MET A 334 -6.86 -1.14 -8.23
CA MET A 334 -6.30 0.21 -8.41
C MET A 334 -4.81 0.25 -8.72
N GLY A 335 -4.25 -0.85 -9.22
CA GLY A 335 -2.89 -0.87 -9.73
C GLY A 335 -2.71 0.14 -10.87
N GLY A 336 -1.51 0.72 -11.01
CA GLY A 336 -1.19 1.72 -12.02
C GLY A 336 -1.67 3.14 -11.76
N GLU A 337 -2.50 3.35 -10.74
CA GLU A 337 -2.99 4.66 -10.33
C GLU A 337 -1.99 5.42 -9.44
N ALA A 338 -2.17 6.75 -9.34
CA ALA A 338 -1.32 7.63 -8.53
C ALA A 338 -1.70 7.57 -7.03
N LEU A 339 -1.79 6.36 -6.48
CA LEU A 339 -2.10 6.10 -5.08
C LEU A 339 -0.82 5.82 -4.29
N VAL A 340 -0.61 6.58 -3.23
CA VAL A 340 0.45 6.29 -2.26
C VAL A 340 -0.05 5.23 -1.29
N GLN A 341 0.72 4.17 -1.11
CA GLN A 341 0.40 3.06 -0.24
C GLN A 341 1.40 3.01 0.92
N ARG A 342 0.92 2.79 2.14
CA ARG A 342 1.74 2.37 3.27
C ARG A 342 1.30 0.97 3.68
N LEU A 343 2.25 0.03 3.68
CA LEU A 343 1.96 -1.35 4.03
C LEU A 343 1.59 -1.46 5.52
N GLY A 344 0.85 -2.51 5.84
CA GLY A 344 0.30 -2.74 7.19
C GLY A 344 1.35 -2.74 8.29
N ASP A 345 0.92 -2.31 9.48
CA ASP A 345 1.73 -2.18 10.67
C ASP A 345 2.42 -3.50 11.03
N LYS A 346 3.73 -3.48 11.07
CA LYS A 346 4.55 -4.61 11.51
C LYS A 346 4.91 -4.47 12.98
N GLU A 347 5.18 -5.59 13.62
CA GLU A 347 5.66 -5.60 14.98
C GLU A 347 7.10 -5.07 15.04
N TYR A 348 7.47 -4.47 16.17
CA TYR A 348 8.84 -4.17 16.52
C TYR A 348 9.57 -5.49 16.83
N SER A 349 10.01 -6.17 15.78
CA SER A 349 10.69 -7.47 15.83
C SER A 349 11.57 -7.68 14.61
N TRP A 350 12.52 -8.60 14.69
CA TRP A 350 13.31 -8.98 13.52
C TRP A 350 12.47 -9.64 12.42
N ASP A 351 11.41 -10.35 12.77
CA ASP A 351 10.43 -10.87 11.80
C ASP A 351 9.72 -9.72 11.08
N GLY A 352 9.35 -8.66 11.80
CA GLY A 352 8.80 -7.44 11.19
C GLY A 352 9.77 -6.80 10.19
N VAL A 353 11.05 -6.69 10.54
CA VAL A 353 12.11 -6.17 9.65
C VAL A 353 12.30 -7.09 8.44
N ALA A 354 12.32 -8.41 8.63
CA ALA A 354 12.49 -9.38 7.55
C ALA A 354 11.35 -9.35 6.52
N ARG A 355 10.15 -8.91 6.91
CA ARG A 355 8.99 -8.78 6.01
C ARG A 355 9.00 -7.52 5.14
N LEU A 356 9.81 -6.51 5.45
CA LEU A 356 9.80 -5.24 4.71
C LEU A 356 10.08 -5.42 3.21
N VAL A 357 11.17 -6.09 2.85
CA VAL A 357 11.56 -6.28 1.44
C VAL A 357 10.59 -7.17 0.67
N PRO A 358 10.21 -8.37 1.16
CA PRO A 358 9.25 -9.22 0.47
C PRO A 358 7.89 -8.58 0.24
N SER A 359 7.37 -7.83 1.22
CA SER A 359 6.10 -7.13 1.08
C SER A 359 6.15 -6.03 0.00
N MET A 360 7.28 -5.31 -0.11
CA MET A 360 7.49 -4.29 -1.16
C MET A 360 7.59 -4.90 -2.56
N ILE A 361 8.24 -6.05 -2.69
CA ILE A 361 8.28 -6.82 -3.95
C ILE A 361 6.86 -7.23 -4.34
N SER A 362 6.09 -7.76 -3.40
CA SER A 362 4.71 -8.16 -3.63
C SER A 362 3.84 -6.98 -4.06
N ALA A 363 3.90 -5.84 -3.35
CA ALA A 363 3.14 -4.64 -3.70
C ALA A 363 3.45 -4.16 -5.13
N GLY A 364 4.73 -4.14 -5.52
CA GLY A 364 5.15 -3.80 -6.88
C GLY A 364 4.55 -4.72 -7.95
N LEU A 365 4.53 -6.03 -7.69
CA LEU A 365 3.97 -7.05 -8.60
C LEU A 365 2.42 -7.08 -8.58
N LEU A 366 1.77 -6.31 -7.72
CA LEU A 366 0.33 -6.06 -7.73
C LEU A 366 -0.05 -4.72 -8.39
N GLY A 367 0.95 -3.99 -8.94
CA GLY A 367 0.75 -2.71 -9.62
C GLY A 367 0.79 -1.48 -8.71
N HIS A 368 1.33 -1.60 -7.49
CA HIS A 368 1.47 -0.51 -6.53
C HIS A 368 2.94 -0.07 -6.37
N PRO A 369 3.49 0.71 -7.31
CA PRO A 369 4.90 1.13 -7.27
C PRO A 369 5.17 2.21 -6.22
N TYR A 370 4.15 3.01 -5.85
CA TYR A 370 4.27 4.15 -4.95
C TYR A 370 3.97 3.74 -3.51
N THR A 371 4.85 2.91 -2.94
CA THR A 371 4.61 2.23 -1.67
C THR A 371 5.71 2.53 -0.66
N CYS A 372 5.29 2.77 0.60
CA CYS A 372 6.14 2.82 1.78
C CYS A 372 6.07 1.46 2.51
N PRO A 373 7.19 0.85 2.92
CA PRO A 373 7.19 -0.49 3.50
C PRO A 373 6.48 -0.60 4.86
N ASP A 374 6.49 0.45 5.65
CA ASP A 374 5.82 0.65 6.94
C ASP A 374 6.33 1.96 7.57
N MET A 375 6.07 2.19 8.86
CA MET A 375 6.79 3.13 9.71
C MET A 375 8.09 2.48 10.21
N ILE A 376 9.16 3.26 10.32
CA ILE A 376 10.47 2.77 10.78
C ILE A 376 10.35 2.20 12.20
N GLY A 377 10.76 0.95 12.37
CA GLY A 377 10.61 0.19 13.62
C GLY A 377 9.28 -0.52 13.77
N GLY A 378 8.34 -0.33 12.83
CA GLY A 378 7.00 -0.93 12.84
C GLY A 378 5.90 0.02 13.32
N GLY A 379 4.66 -0.27 12.97
CA GLY A 379 3.46 0.54 13.27
C GLY A 379 2.76 0.19 14.59
N GLN A 380 3.18 -0.86 15.28
CA GLN A 380 2.56 -1.33 16.52
C GLN A 380 2.98 -0.46 17.72
N PHE A 381 2.16 0.54 18.06
CA PHE A 381 2.48 1.55 19.07
C PHE A 381 2.78 0.99 20.47
N GLY A 382 2.19 -0.15 20.83
CA GLY A 382 2.39 -0.79 22.13
C GLY A 382 3.85 -1.08 22.47
N SER A 383 4.69 -1.33 21.46
CA SER A 383 6.11 -1.57 21.61
C SER A 383 6.92 -0.32 22.04
N PHE A 384 6.35 0.88 21.92
CA PHE A 384 7.03 2.16 22.12
C PHE A 384 6.48 2.99 23.28
N LEU A 385 5.40 2.54 23.94
CA LEU A 385 4.76 3.28 25.05
C LEU A 385 5.66 3.39 26.29
N ASN A 386 6.33 2.29 26.66
CA ASN A 386 7.16 2.20 27.85
C ASN A 386 8.48 1.52 27.49
N VAL A 387 9.34 2.24 26.80
CA VAL A 387 10.62 1.70 26.34
C VAL A 387 11.58 1.54 27.53
N ASP A 388 11.93 0.30 27.85
CA ASP A 388 13.03 -0.02 28.76
C ASP A 388 14.34 0.10 28.00
N GLN A 389 15.05 1.19 28.20
CA GLN A 389 16.28 1.53 27.47
C GLN A 389 17.37 0.44 27.58
N ASP A 390 17.41 -0.32 28.67
CA ASP A 390 18.40 -1.38 28.88
C ASP A 390 18.11 -2.65 28.06
N LYS A 391 16.87 -2.82 27.59
CA LYS A 391 16.40 -3.97 26.82
C LYS A 391 16.02 -3.64 25.38
N PHE A 392 15.98 -2.36 25.04
CA PHE A 392 15.56 -1.91 23.73
C PHE A 392 16.64 -2.15 22.67
N ASP A 393 16.33 -3.00 21.69
CA ASP A 393 17.27 -3.29 20.61
C ASP A 393 17.29 -2.16 19.57
N GLN A 394 18.10 -1.15 19.82
CA GLN A 394 18.24 -0.01 18.92
C GLN A 394 18.71 -0.40 17.51
N SER A 395 19.38 -1.55 17.36
CA SER A 395 19.86 -2.01 16.06
C SER A 395 18.72 -2.32 15.10
N LEU A 396 17.57 -2.79 15.62
CA LEU A 396 16.36 -3.02 14.84
C LEU A 396 15.85 -1.72 14.19
N ILE A 397 15.80 -0.60 14.95
CA ILE A 397 15.40 0.71 14.40
C ILE A 397 16.38 1.16 13.32
N VAL A 398 17.68 1.00 13.57
CA VAL A 398 18.72 1.38 12.60
C VAL A 398 18.60 0.55 11.32
N ARG A 399 18.45 -0.78 11.42
CA ARG A 399 18.29 -1.65 10.24
C ARG A 399 16.99 -1.36 9.48
N SER A 400 15.89 -1.13 10.18
CA SER A 400 14.65 -0.68 9.56
C SER A 400 14.84 0.65 8.80
N CYS A 401 15.47 1.64 9.43
CA CYS A 401 15.78 2.92 8.81
C CYS A 401 16.66 2.77 7.56
N GLN A 402 17.65 1.88 7.58
CA GLN A 402 18.49 1.57 6.43
C GLN A 402 17.69 1.00 5.26
N ILE A 403 16.78 0.06 5.52
CA ILE A 403 15.91 -0.52 4.50
C ILE A 403 15.06 0.58 3.85
N HIS A 404 14.40 1.40 4.66
CA HIS A 404 13.55 2.49 4.18
C HIS A 404 14.31 3.52 3.33
N SER A 405 15.59 3.76 3.61
CA SER A 405 16.37 4.75 2.86
C SER A 405 16.57 4.44 1.38
N MET A 406 16.43 3.18 0.97
CA MET A 406 16.53 2.71 -0.42
C MET A 406 15.19 2.20 -0.96
N MET A 407 14.07 2.62 -0.37
CA MET A 407 12.71 2.35 -0.84
C MET A 407 12.12 3.58 -1.52
N PRO A 408 11.00 3.46 -2.25
CA PRO A 408 10.33 4.61 -2.88
C PRO A 408 9.96 5.69 -1.88
N MET A 409 9.62 5.31 -0.65
CA MET A 409 9.22 6.19 0.44
C MET A 409 9.81 5.73 1.76
N MET A 410 10.00 6.70 2.66
CA MET A 410 10.56 6.50 3.99
C MET A 410 9.67 7.21 5.01
N GLN A 411 9.18 6.51 6.04
CA GLN A 411 8.28 7.10 7.02
C GLN A 411 8.74 6.84 8.45
N PHE A 412 8.86 7.91 9.24
CA PHE A 412 9.06 7.86 10.69
C PHE A 412 7.72 8.04 11.40
N SER A 413 7.55 7.37 12.54
CA SER A 413 6.49 7.68 13.49
C SER A 413 7.04 7.75 14.90
N VAL A 414 7.71 6.70 15.40
CA VAL A 414 8.49 6.81 16.63
C VAL A 414 9.58 7.87 16.48
N ALA A 415 9.72 8.74 17.48
CA ALA A 415 10.74 9.78 17.51
C ALA A 415 12.13 9.16 17.77
N PRO A 416 13.06 9.11 16.80
CA PRO A 416 14.36 8.47 16.99
C PRO A 416 15.16 9.09 18.15
N TRP A 417 15.08 10.42 18.33
CA TRP A 417 15.75 11.14 19.41
C TRP A 417 15.24 10.81 20.82
N ARG A 418 14.06 10.16 20.94
CA ARG A 418 13.51 9.70 22.23
C ARG A 418 14.07 8.33 22.65
N ILE A 419 14.33 7.48 21.65
CA ILE A 419 14.58 6.05 21.89
C ILE A 419 16.00 5.59 21.55
N LEU A 420 16.78 6.38 20.82
CA LEU A 420 18.13 6.00 20.38
C LEU A 420 19.22 6.75 21.15
N SER A 421 20.38 6.11 21.26
CA SER A 421 21.63 6.78 21.64
C SER A 421 22.01 7.82 20.57
N GLU A 422 22.86 8.79 20.93
CA GLU A 422 23.35 9.81 19.98
C GLU A 422 24.05 9.19 18.76
N GLU A 423 24.81 8.10 18.97
CA GLU A 423 25.45 7.36 17.87
C GLU A 423 24.42 6.79 16.89
N ASN A 424 23.43 6.05 17.40
CA ASN A 424 22.41 5.42 16.56
C ASN A 424 21.45 6.44 15.92
N LEU A 425 21.16 7.54 16.63
CA LEU A 425 20.43 8.69 16.08
C LEU A 425 21.19 9.29 14.89
N GLY A 426 22.50 9.47 15.03
CA GLY A 426 23.39 9.96 13.96
C GLY A 426 23.38 9.03 12.74
N ILE A 427 23.33 7.72 12.93
CA ILE A 427 23.20 6.75 11.84
C ILE A 427 21.83 6.92 11.16
N CYS A 428 20.73 6.96 11.89
CA CYS A 428 19.39 7.14 11.30
C CYS A 428 19.28 8.46 10.52
N ARG A 429 19.83 9.56 11.05
CA ARG A 429 19.91 10.84 10.33
C ARG A 429 20.69 10.72 9.03
N THR A 430 21.82 10.00 9.01
CA THR A 430 22.60 9.74 7.80
C THR A 430 21.75 9.03 6.74
N TYR A 431 20.93 8.05 7.12
CA TYR A 431 20.09 7.33 6.18
C TYR A 431 18.85 8.13 5.75
N ALA A 432 18.33 9.02 6.59
CA ALA A 432 17.32 9.99 6.17
C ALA A 432 17.86 10.98 5.12
N LEU A 433 19.12 11.42 5.29
CA LEU A 433 19.81 12.24 4.30
C LEU A 433 20.15 11.47 3.02
N LEU A 434 20.52 10.18 3.13
CA LEU A 434 20.69 9.31 1.96
C LEU A 434 19.40 9.18 1.14
N HIS A 435 18.26 8.98 1.81
CA HIS A 435 16.97 8.94 1.10
C HIS A 435 16.72 10.24 0.33
N LYS A 436 16.99 11.38 0.94
CA LYS A 436 16.91 12.69 0.26
C LYS A 436 17.90 12.79 -0.93
N GLU A 437 19.11 12.28 -0.79
CA GLU A 437 20.11 12.23 -1.89
C GLU A 437 19.62 11.34 -3.05
N MET A 438 18.97 10.22 -2.72
CA MET A 438 18.40 9.30 -3.70
C MET A 438 17.10 9.82 -4.34
N GLY A 439 16.48 10.82 -3.74
CA GLY A 439 15.19 11.37 -4.15
C GLY A 439 15.05 11.64 -5.66
N PRO A 440 16.00 12.33 -6.33
CA PRO A 440 15.92 12.56 -7.77
C PRO A 440 15.88 11.27 -8.60
N TYR A 441 16.62 10.23 -8.19
CA TYR A 441 16.59 8.94 -8.85
C TYR A 441 15.28 8.17 -8.57
N ILE A 442 14.80 8.22 -7.34
CA ILE A 442 13.52 7.59 -6.96
C ILE A 442 12.38 8.24 -7.75
N LEU A 443 12.37 9.57 -7.88
CA LEU A 443 11.40 10.30 -8.70
C LEU A 443 11.48 9.92 -10.18
N GLU A 444 12.69 9.80 -10.75
CA GLU A 444 12.90 9.28 -12.11
C GLU A 444 12.24 7.89 -12.29
N GLN A 445 12.37 7.00 -11.28
CA GLN A 445 11.74 5.69 -11.32
C GLN A 445 10.21 5.77 -11.15
N ALA A 446 9.69 6.70 -10.35
CA ALA A 446 8.26 6.95 -10.22
C ALA A 446 7.65 7.46 -11.54
N GLU A 447 8.32 8.37 -12.23
CA GLU A 447 7.94 8.83 -13.56
C GLU A 447 8.01 7.71 -14.63
N HIS A 448 8.98 6.82 -14.52
CA HIS A 448 9.06 5.63 -15.37
C HIS A 448 7.87 4.70 -15.10
N SER A 449 7.58 4.41 -13.84
CA SER A 449 6.44 3.57 -13.43
C SER A 449 5.11 4.15 -13.88
N SER A 450 4.91 5.46 -13.82
CA SER A 450 3.67 6.11 -14.27
C SER A 450 3.36 5.93 -15.75
N LYS A 451 4.38 5.60 -16.55
CA LYS A 451 4.27 5.40 -18.02
C LYS A 451 4.24 3.93 -18.41
N THR A 452 4.88 3.07 -17.62
CA THR A 452 5.12 1.68 -17.99
C THR A 452 4.37 0.68 -17.11
N GLY A 453 3.98 1.07 -15.88
CA GLY A 453 3.47 0.19 -14.84
C GLY A 453 4.55 -0.63 -14.13
N GLU A 454 5.83 -0.53 -14.53
CA GLU A 454 6.90 -1.32 -13.91
C GLU A 454 7.14 -0.93 -12.44
N PRO A 455 7.42 -1.89 -11.55
CA PRO A 455 7.71 -1.61 -10.15
C PRO A 455 8.96 -0.74 -9.97
N ILE A 456 8.99 0.08 -8.92
CA ILE A 456 10.20 0.81 -8.49
C ILE A 456 11.12 -0.14 -7.72
N VAL A 457 10.56 -0.93 -6.78
CA VAL A 457 11.26 -2.03 -6.10
C VAL A 457 11.04 -3.31 -6.90
N ARG A 458 12.12 -3.87 -7.44
CA ARG A 458 12.05 -5.01 -8.35
C ARG A 458 12.74 -6.22 -7.74
N CYS A 459 12.06 -7.36 -7.69
CA CYS A 459 12.73 -8.59 -7.25
C CYS A 459 13.83 -9.00 -8.24
N MET A 460 14.76 -9.77 -7.74
CA MET A 460 15.97 -10.13 -8.51
C MET A 460 15.63 -10.98 -9.73
N ASP A 461 14.67 -11.90 -9.65
CA ASP A 461 14.24 -12.72 -10.79
C ASP A 461 13.53 -11.92 -11.89
N TYR A 462 12.81 -10.85 -11.51
CA TYR A 462 12.21 -9.91 -12.47
C TYR A 462 13.28 -9.25 -13.36
N MET A 463 14.43 -8.91 -12.78
CA MET A 463 15.52 -8.20 -13.45
C MET A 463 16.56 -9.12 -14.10
N PHE A 464 16.77 -10.32 -13.55
CA PHE A 464 17.82 -11.27 -13.94
C PHE A 464 17.29 -12.68 -14.03
N PRO A 465 16.30 -12.94 -14.91
CA PRO A 465 15.68 -14.26 -15.04
C PRO A 465 16.72 -15.33 -15.44
N GLY A 466 16.59 -16.49 -14.83
CA GLY A 466 17.49 -17.63 -15.10
C GLY A 466 18.92 -17.49 -14.56
N GLU A 467 19.16 -16.53 -13.65
CA GLU A 467 20.43 -16.40 -12.93
C GLU A 467 20.38 -17.01 -11.51
N GLY A 468 19.29 -17.73 -11.19
CA GLY A 468 19.10 -18.42 -9.90
C GLY A 468 18.69 -17.47 -8.79
N PHE A 469 17.82 -16.52 -9.09
CA PHE A 469 17.27 -15.55 -8.13
C PHE A 469 15.80 -15.79 -7.80
N GLU A 470 15.27 -16.92 -8.20
CA GLU A 470 13.85 -17.25 -8.12
C GLU A 470 13.30 -17.24 -6.67
N GLU A 471 14.18 -17.49 -5.69
CA GLU A 471 13.83 -17.49 -4.25
C GLU A 471 14.45 -16.32 -3.49
N CYS A 472 15.05 -15.35 -4.21
CA CYS A 472 15.73 -14.23 -3.60
C CYS A 472 14.74 -13.15 -3.16
N ASN A 473 14.46 -13.06 -1.86
CA ASN A 473 13.52 -12.13 -1.25
C ASN A 473 14.17 -11.18 -0.21
N ASP A 474 15.49 -11.19 -0.13
CA ASP A 474 16.28 -10.48 0.89
C ASP A 474 17.24 -9.42 0.30
N GLN A 475 17.23 -9.27 -1.03
CA GLN A 475 17.87 -8.20 -1.78
C GLN A 475 17.00 -7.85 -2.99
N TYR A 476 17.13 -6.64 -3.51
CA TYR A 476 16.28 -6.13 -4.58
C TYR A 476 16.99 -5.08 -5.43
N MET A 477 16.43 -4.80 -6.59
CA MET A 477 16.82 -3.65 -7.40
C MET A 477 15.90 -2.46 -7.09
N LEU A 478 16.48 -1.31 -6.79
CA LEU A 478 15.80 -0.02 -6.86
C LEU A 478 15.96 0.51 -8.27
N GLY A 479 14.87 0.46 -9.03
CA GLY A 479 14.90 0.68 -10.48
C GLY A 479 15.82 -0.32 -11.19
N ASP A 480 16.59 0.19 -12.15
CA ASP A 480 17.52 -0.61 -12.97
C ASP A 480 19.01 -0.43 -12.56
N ARG A 481 19.31 0.50 -11.65
CA ARG A 481 20.67 0.93 -11.34
C ARG A 481 21.24 0.41 -10.05
N TYR A 482 20.45 0.44 -8.97
CA TYR A 482 20.96 0.15 -7.63
C TYR A 482 20.45 -1.19 -7.11
N LEU A 483 21.37 -2.06 -6.68
CA LEU A 483 21.05 -3.27 -5.91
C LEU A 483 21.23 -2.94 -4.43
N ALA A 484 20.20 -3.13 -3.63
CA ALA A 484 20.22 -3.04 -2.19
C ALA A 484 20.19 -4.43 -1.56
N ALA A 485 21.08 -4.69 -0.61
CA ALA A 485 21.16 -5.96 0.11
C ALA A 485 21.21 -5.71 1.63
N PRO A 486 20.10 -5.28 2.24
CA PRO A 486 20.08 -4.93 3.65
C PRO A 486 20.28 -6.14 4.56
N VAL A 487 20.76 -5.89 5.78
CA VAL A 487 20.70 -6.87 6.88
C VAL A 487 19.31 -6.80 7.48
N MET A 488 18.61 -7.93 7.54
CA MET A 488 17.23 -8.03 8.02
C MET A 488 17.11 -8.91 9.28
N ASP A 489 18.22 -9.11 9.96
CA ASP A 489 18.35 -9.84 11.22
C ASP A 489 19.30 -9.12 12.19
N ALA A 490 19.57 -9.71 13.35
CA ALA A 490 20.52 -9.15 14.34
C ALA A 490 22.00 -9.31 13.95
N GLY A 491 22.28 -9.76 12.72
CA GLY A 491 23.65 -10.03 12.25
C GLY A 491 24.44 -8.79 11.86
N THR A 492 25.74 -9.03 11.71
CA THR A 492 26.71 -8.02 11.24
C THR A 492 27.42 -8.44 9.94
N SER A 493 26.89 -9.45 9.25
CA SER A 493 27.37 -9.91 7.95
C SER A 493 26.22 -10.24 7.04
N ARG A 494 26.47 -10.18 5.74
CA ARG A 494 25.46 -10.41 4.72
C ARG A 494 26.03 -11.23 3.57
N SER A 495 25.32 -12.31 3.20
CA SER A 495 25.58 -13.03 1.96
C SER A 495 24.87 -12.33 0.81
N VAL A 496 25.59 -11.81 -0.17
CA VAL A 496 25.06 -11.07 -1.31
C VAL A 496 25.40 -11.80 -2.60
N LYS A 497 24.40 -12.21 -3.36
CA LYS A 497 24.56 -12.77 -4.70
C LYS A 497 24.44 -11.65 -5.73
N LEU A 498 25.53 -11.36 -6.44
CA LEU A 498 25.55 -10.33 -7.48
C LEU A 498 25.26 -10.94 -8.85
N PRO A 499 24.31 -10.36 -9.62
CA PRO A 499 24.03 -10.78 -10.99
C PRO A 499 25.24 -10.63 -11.90
N LYS A 500 25.27 -11.30 -13.06
CA LYS A 500 26.36 -11.19 -14.02
C LYS A 500 26.68 -9.73 -14.38
N GLY A 501 27.96 -9.44 -14.60
CA GLY A 501 28.47 -8.11 -14.89
C GLY A 501 29.51 -7.65 -13.90
N THR A 502 29.73 -6.33 -13.83
CA THR A 502 30.63 -5.70 -12.85
C THR A 502 29.81 -4.75 -11.97
N TRP A 503 30.01 -4.88 -10.68
CA TRP A 503 29.31 -4.10 -9.65
C TRP A 503 30.29 -3.32 -8.80
N THR A 504 29.91 -2.13 -8.37
CA THR A 504 30.70 -1.29 -7.47
C THR A 504 29.87 -1.01 -6.22
N ASP A 505 30.41 -1.28 -5.03
CA ASP A 505 29.71 -0.98 -3.78
C ASP A 505 29.78 0.53 -3.44
N GLU A 506 29.10 0.92 -2.36
CA GLU A 506 29.05 2.30 -1.85
C GLU A 506 30.41 2.89 -1.44
N ASN A 507 31.43 2.03 -1.26
CA ASN A 507 32.80 2.42 -0.93
C ASN A 507 33.71 2.46 -2.17
N GLY A 508 33.17 2.25 -3.37
CA GLY A 508 33.94 2.23 -4.63
C GLY A 508 34.68 0.91 -4.91
N ARG A 509 34.48 -0.15 -4.10
CA ARG A 509 35.06 -1.46 -4.33
C ARG A 509 34.33 -2.19 -5.44
N LYS A 510 35.08 -2.77 -6.38
CA LYS A 510 34.56 -3.50 -7.54
C LYS A 510 34.40 -4.99 -7.23
N TYR A 511 33.31 -5.57 -7.73
CA TYR A 511 32.96 -6.97 -7.61
C TYR A 511 32.64 -7.55 -8.97
N LYS A 512 33.09 -8.79 -9.22
CA LYS A 512 32.68 -9.55 -10.40
C LYS A 512 31.33 -10.22 -10.10
N GLY A 513 30.32 -9.94 -10.90
CA GLY A 513 29.01 -10.59 -10.79
C GLY A 513 29.03 -12.09 -11.15
N GLY A 514 27.85 -12.73 -11.00
CA GLY A 514 27.67 -14.18 -11.11
C GLY A 514 28.27 -14.96 -9.93
N LYS A 515 28.46 -14.32 -8.77
CA LYS A 515 29.05 -14.87 -7.55
C LYS A 515 28.34 -14.37 -6.31
N THR A 516 28.44 -15.15 -5.25
CA THR A 516 28.03 -14.78 -3.90
C THR A 516 29.22 -14.33 -3.08
N TYR A 517 29.04 -13.24 -2.32
CA TYR A 517 30.04 -12.66 -1.45
C TYR A 517 29.49 -12.55 -0.03
N VAL A 518 30.29 -12.92 0.97
CA VAL A 518 29.99 -12.60 2.37
C VAL A 518 30.62 -11.24 2.64
N ILE A 519 29.80 -10.31 3.08
CA ILE A 519 30.20 -8.92 3.32
C ILE A 519 30.02 -8.61 4.79
N ASP A 520 31.03 -8.01 5.40
CA ASP A 520 30.95 -7.46 6.75
C ASP A 520 30.12 -6.17 6.75
N VAL A 521 29.11 -6.12 7.61
CA VAL A 521 28.09 -5.06 7.64
C VAL A 521 27.91 -4.56 9.08
N PRO A 522 28.83 -3.74 9.58
CA PRO A 522 28.64 -3.07 10.87
C PRO A 522 27.31 -2.27 10.85
N LEU A 523 26.78 -1.92 12.03
CA LEU A 523 25.48 -1.29 12.16
C LEU A 523 25.33 0.02 11.34
N SER A 524 26.44 0.73 11.14
CA SER A 524 26.48 1.95 10.32
C SER A 524 26.42 1.72 8.80
N ARG A 525 26.43 0.47 8.33
CA ARG A 525 26.55 0.15 6.89
C ARG A 525 25.26 -0.48 6.34
N LEU A 526 24.84 -0.02 5.15
CA LEU A 526 23.89 -0.66 4.26
C LEU A 526 24.60 -1.06 2.96
N PRO A 527 24.79 -2.35 2.67
CA PRO A 527 25.37 -2.77 1.40
C PRO A 527 24.48 -2.39 0.23
N ARG A 528 25.01 -1.59 -0.67
CA ARG A 528 24.36 -1.21 -1.92
C ARG A 528 25.37 -1.21 -3.06
N PHE A 529 24.94 -1.58 -4.23
CA PHE A 529 25.80 -1.76 -5.39
C PHE A 529 25.21 -1.07 -6.59
N THR A 530 26.10 -0.53 -7.41
CA THR A 530 25.75 0.05 -8.71
C THR A 530 26.33 -0.81 -9.81
N LYS A 531 25.53 -1.15 -10.82
CA LYS A 531 26.00 -1.88 -11.99
C LYS A 531 26.85 -0.93 -12.85
N THR A 532 28.09 -1.31 -13.13
CA THR A 532 29.05 -0.47 -13.85
C THR A 532 29.27 -0.91 -15.29
N LYS A 533 28.99 -2.17 -15.60
CA LYS A 533 28.96 -2.72 -16.99
C LYS A 533 28.16 -4.02 -17.03
#